data_7ef1bc9895bb842ae80a58d4ef7e481c
#
_entry.id   7ef1bc9895bb842ae80a58d4ef7e481c
#
_cell.length_a   1.000
_cell.length_b   1.000
_cell.length_c   1.000
_cell.angle_alpha   90.00
_cell.angle_beta   90.00
_cell.angle_gamma   90.00
#
_symmetry.space_group_name_H-M   'P 1'
#
loop_
_entity.id
_entity.type
_entity.pdbx_description
1 polymer ?
#
loop_
_entity_poly.entity_id
_entity_poly.type
_entity_poly.pdbx_seq_one_letter_code
_entity_poly.pdbx_strand_id
1 'polypeptide(L)'
;MEVAVVGGGITGLFAARYLRAEGAVVTLFEQTRPGAGSVHAAGILEGHNYYTINNLRYLRRAYRYLANGSSRFRRVDRRWLGQYLRHFGDELRPEDLARTGELGRTSLEEYRRLAEEENDFGFVVGGLEERYDRASLFRDAHRNHEDRSTGERVEVTENGRGGGSLLYPDMGWLDTDRCVQRLVRDLQGVRWERAEVSRIELNGTLSTKGGPHRFDRVVVTAGIACRKMGLPITAVKGYGWKSLGKRPVSRATIFADWGIAAVPLDGVTKVTGGWDFTFAPGPAGAQRLWARARRLMELSAEARVEEGYRPATPDGLPLVGRKGNVAVATGGFRLGWSFGPGLARDAVGLVLDRDREDPFLARFMGSLRAGSLSGGFPTLPVAPPS
;
A
#
# COMPACT_ATOMS: atom_id res chain seq x y z
N MET A 1 27.42 3.52 11.05
CA MET A 1 26.32 2.76 11.69
C MET A 1 25.82 1.71 10.69
N GLU A 2 25.72 0.46 11.12
CA GLU A 2 25.19 -0.64 10.31
C GLU A 2 23.68 -0.80 10.54
N VAL A 3 22.90 -0.73 9.48
CA VAL A 3 21.42 -0.79 9.55
C VAL A 3 20.89 -1.88 8.65
N ALA A 4 20.04 -2.75 9.21
CA ALA A 4 19.28 -3.70 8.42
C ALA A 4 17.93 -3.11 8.01
N VAL A 5 17.52 -3.33 6.75
CA VAL A 5 16.18 -3.12 6.26
C VAL A 5 15.57 -4.49 5.97
N VAL A 6 14.43 -4.83 6.58
CA VAL A 6 13.76 -6.12 6.43
C VAL A 6 12.47 -5.94 5.64
N GLY A 7 12.49 -6.43 4.40
CA GLY A 7 11.41 -6.29 3.41
C GLY A 7 11.76 -5.30 2.31
N GLY A 8 11.92 -5.82 1.10
CA GLY A 8 12.25 -5.06 -0.12
C GLY A 8 11.02 -4.55 -0.89
N GLY A 9 9.90 -4.29 -0.20
CA GLY A 9 8.75 -3.58 -0.77
C GLY A 9 9.03 -2.09 -0.96
N ILE A 10 8.05 -1.33 -1.47
CA ILE A 10 8.22 0.10 -1.77
C ILE A 10 8.75 0.91 -0.58
N THR A 11 8.22 0.69 0.62
CA THR A 11 8.68 1.37 1.84
C THR A 11 10.12 1.00 2.19
N GLY A 12 10.51 -0.28 2.03
CA GLY A 12 11.87 -0.74 2.31
C GLY A 12 12.90 -0.22 1.32
N LEU A 13 12.55 -0.13 0.05
CA LEU A 13 13.43 0.44 -0.98
C LEU A 13 13.71 1.92 -0.69
N PHE A 14 12.69 2.70 -0.33
CA PHE A 14 12.89 4.09 0.09
C PHE A 14 13.65 4.20 1.42
N ALA A 15 13.38 3.33 2.39
CA ALA A 15 14.14 3.34 3.65
C ALA A 15 15.64 3.08 3.40
N ALA A 16 15.98 2.10 2.56
CA ALA A 16 17.37 1.84 2.18
C ALA A 16 18.01 3.04 1.45
N ARG A 17 17.26 3.71 0.56
CA ARG A 17 17.71 4.92 -0.14
C ARG A 17 18.01 6.06 0.84
N TYR A 18 17.10 6.33 1.78
CA TYR A 18 17.29 7.40 2.76
C TYR A 18 18.41 7.09 3.73
N LEU A 19 18.49 5.87 4.27
CA LEU A 19 19.59 5.46 5.15
C LEU A 19 20.96 5.59 4.47
N ARG A 20 21.06 5.19 3.21
CA ARG A 20 22.28 5.34 2.43
C ARG A 20 22.65 6.81 2.23
N ALA A 21 21.68 7.67 1.92
CA ALA A 21 21.91 9.11 1.78
C ALA A 21 22.43 9.75 3.09
N GLU A 22 22.07 9.16 4.23
CA GLU A 22 22.55 9.54 5.56
C GLU A 22 23.89 8.89 5.96
N GLY A 23 24.56 8.20 5.03
CA GLY A 23 25.88 7.58 5.25
C GLY A 23 25.84 6.27 6.06
N ALA A 24 24.67 5.65 6.25
CA ALA A 24 24.61 4.34 6.89
C ALA A 24 25.09 3.21 5.96
N VAL A 25 25.73 2.19 6.55
CA VAL A 25 26.00 0.92 5.87
C VAL A 25 24.73 0.08 5.91
N VAL A 26 24.08 -0.09 4.75
CA VAL A 26 22.76 -0.72 4.67
C VAL A 26 22.86 -2.14 4.16
N THR A 27 22.21 -3.07 4.86
CA THR A 27 21.89 -4.42 4.37
C THR A 27 20.39 -4.59 4.24
N LEU A 28 19.91 -4.89 3.02
CA LEU A 28 18.50 -5.11 2.74
C LEU A 28 18.21 -6.59 2.58
N PHE A 29 17.34 -7.12 3.45
CA PHE A 29 16.87 -8.51 3.42
C PHE A 29 15.52 -8.61 2.69
N GLU A 30 15.48 -9.39 1.62
CA GLU A 30 14.25 -9.70 0.88
C GLU A 30 14.21 -11.20 0.53
N GLN A 31 13.12 -11.85 0.85
CA GLN A 31 13.00 -13.31 0.68
C GLN A 31 12.80 -13.75 -0.77
N THR A 32 12.26 -12.89 -1.63
CA THR A 32 11.90 -13.21 -3.02
C THR A 32 12.67 -12.34 -4.01
N ARG A 33 12.07 -11.23 -4.41
CA ARG A 33 12.67 -10.22 -5.27
C ARG A 33 12.24 -8.82 -4.81
N PRO A 34 13.04 -7.78 -5.05
CA PRO A 34 12.65 -6.41 -4.76
C PRO A 34 11.28 -6.07 -5.35
N GLY A 35 10.46 -5.39 -4.58
CA GLY A 35 9.13 -4.96 -4.98
C GLY A 35 8.04 -6.03 -5.04
N ALA A 36 8.36 -7.32 -4.80
CA ALA A 36 7.39 -8.42 -4.96
C ALA A 36 6.04 -8.18 -4.25
N GLY A 37 6.06 -7.59 -3.06
CA GLY A 37 4.83 -7.24 -2.32
C GLY A 37 4.13 -5.97 -2.80
N SER A 38 4.73 -5.18 -3.70
CA SER A 38 4.26 -3.83 -4.06
C SER A 38 3.86 -3.68 -5.52
N VAL A 39 4.50 -4.40 -6.45
CA VAL A 39 4.28 -4.23 -7.89
C VAL A 39 2.87 -4.59 -8.36
N HIS A 40 2.13 -5.40 -7.62
CA HIS A 40 0.76 -5.79 -7.95
C HIS A 40 -0.30 -4.71 -7.67
N ALA A 41 0.08 -3.60 -7.04
CA ALA A 41 -0.80 -2.46 -6.81
C ALA A 41 -1.03 -1.67 -8.10
N ALA A 42 -2.09 -0.85 -8.11
CA ALA A 42 -2.44 -0.02 -9.25
C ALA A 42 -1.37 1.03 -9.61
N GLY A 43 -0.62 1.52 -8.63
CA GLY A 43 0.32 2.61 -8.82
C GLY A 43 -0.34 3.99 -8.75
N ILE A 44 -1.58 4.08 -8.28
CA ILE A 44 -2.28 5.34 -8.04
C ILE A 44 -1.66 6.02 -6.83
N LEU A 45 -1.43 7.32 -6.96
CA LEU A 45 -0.88 8.19 -5.93
C LEU A 45 -1.95 9.19 -5.49
N GLU A 46 -2.45 8.98 -4.29
CA GLU A 46 -3.41 9.85 -3.64
C GLU A 46 -2.68 10.69 -2.60
N GLY A 47 -2.67 12.01 -2.73
CA GLY A 47 -2.08 12.93 -1.74
C GLY A 47 -3.00 13.18 -0.54
N HIS A 48 -4.27 12.79 -0.67
CA HIS A 48 -5.36 13.16 0.23
C HIS A 48 -6.45 12.08 0.22
N ASN A 49 -7.63 12.35 0.73
CA ASN A 49 -8.79 11.46 0.75
C ASN A 49 -8.58 10.20 1.61
N TYR A 50 -8.02 10.40 2.80
CA TYR A 50 -7.82 9.32 3.76
C TYR A 50 -9.05 9.17 4.65
N TYR A 51 -9.49 7.94 4.83
CA TYR A 51 -10.62 7.61 5.70
C TYR A 51 -10.35 6.31 6.46
N THR A 52 -10.93 6.24 7.64
CA THR A 52 -10.87 5.04 8.47
C THR A 52 -11.82 3.95 7.95
N ILE A 53 -11.46 2.69 8.26
CA ILE A 53 -12.27 1.52 7.88
C ILE A 53 -13.10 0.98 9.04
N ASN A 54 -12.89 1.45 10.27
CA ASN A 54 -13.55 1.01 11.49
C ASN A 54 -14.82 1.82 11.81
N ASN A 55 -15.65 2.05 10.80
CA ASN A 55 -16.88 2.80 10.93
C ASN A 55 -18.03 2.19 10.12
N LEU A 56 -19.24 2.60 10.45
CA LEU A 56 -20.47 2.07 9.84
C LEU A 56 -20.53 2.30 8.32
N ARG A 57 -19.96 3.40 7.84
CA ARG A 57 -19.90 3.73 6.42
C ARG A 57 -19.05 2.74 5.65
N TYR A 58 -17.86 2.42 6.17
CA TYR A 58 -16.99 1.44 5.55
C TYR A 58 -17.62 0.03 5.60
N LEU A 59 -18.28 -0.33 6.70
CA LEU A 59 -19.03 -1.59 6.78
C LEU A 59 -20.10 -1.69 5.70
N ARG A 60 -20.87 -0.63 5.44
CA ARG A 60 -21.86 -0.60 4.34
C ARG A 60 -21.19 -0.78 2.98
N ARG A 61 -20.00 -0.19 2.76
CA ARG A 61 -19.21 -0.40 1.54
C ARG A 61 -18.72 -1.84 1.45
N ALA A 62 -18.16 -2.38 2.51
CA ALA A 62 -17.68 -3.77 2.57
C ALA A 62 -18.80 -4.76 2.31
N TYR A 63 -19.99 -4.56 2.92
CA TYR A 63 -21.17 -5.38 2.66
C TYR A 63 -21.58 -5.36 1.17
N ARG A 64 -21.58 -4.19 0.53
CA ARG A 64 -21.87 -4.10 -0.92
C ARG A 64 -20.86 -4.89 -1.75
N TYR A 65 -19.57 -4.81 -1.43
CA TYR A 65 -18.54 -5.58 -2.13
C TYR A 65 -18.67 -7.08 -1.90
N LEU A 66 -19.13 -7.50 -0.72
CA LEU A 66 -19.49 -8.90 -0.46
C LEU A 66 -20.68 -9.32 -1.31
N ALA A 67 -21.76 -8.53 -1.32
CA ALA A 67 -23.00 -8.83 -2.05
C ALA A 67 -22.78 -8.88 -3.58
N ASN A 68 -21.93 -8.03 -4.13
CA ASN A 68 -21.66 -8.00 -5.57
C ASN A 68 -20.49 -8.90 -6.01
N GLY A 69 -19.85 -9.61 -5.07
CA GLY A 69 -18.76 -10.55 -5.32
C GLY A 69 -17.39 -9.91 -5.54
N SER A 70 -17.24 -8.59 -5.30
CA SER A 70 -15.94 -7.89 -5.35
C SER A 70 -15.07 -8.14 -4.13
N SER A 71 -15.64 -8.67 -3.06
CA SER A 71 -14.96 -9.03 -1.81
C SER A 71 -15.42 -10.39 -1.31
N ARG A 72 -14.56 -11.05 -0.55
CA ARG A 72 -14.88 -12.28 0.20
C ARG A 72 -14.26 -12.21 1.58
N PHE A 73 -14.98 -12.70 2.56
CA PHE A 73 -14.52 -12.77 3.93
C PHE A 73 -14.25 -14.22 4.31
N ARG A 74 -12.98 -14.59 4.53
CA ARG A 74 -12.59 -15.95 4.89
C ARG A 74 -11.88 -16.01 6.23
N ARG A 75 -10.88 -15.13 6.44
CA ARG A 75 -10.08 -15.14 7.66
C ARG A 75 -9.45 -13.78 7.89
N VAL A 76 -9.54 -13.29 9.12
CA VAL A 76 -8.81 -12.12 9.63
C VAL A 76 -7.92 -12.51 10.79
N ASP A 77 -6.93 -11.70 11.10
CA ASP A 77 -6.13 -11.87 12.31
C ASP A 77 -6.98 -11.55 13.54
N ARG A 78 -6.88 -12.37 14.61
CA ARG A 78 -7.70 -12.21 15.83
C ARG A 78 -7.37 -10.92 16.59
N ARG A 79 -6.09 -10.53 16.62
CA ARG A 79 -5.66 -9.28 17.28
C ARG A 79 -6.19 -8.08 16.51
N TRP A 80 -6.12 -8.14 15.18
CA TRP A 80 -6.72 -7.14 14.31
C TRP A 80 -8.20 -6.98 14.59
N LEU A 81 -8.96 -8.07 14.62
CA LEU A 81 -10.41 -8.04 14.87
C LEU A 81 -10.73 -7.45 16.25
N GLY A 82 -9.99 -7.85 17.29
CA GLY A 82 -10.19 -7.32 18.65
C GLY A 82 -9.93 -5.81 18.73
N GLN A 83 -8.90 -5.31 18.06
CA GLN A 83 -8.62 -3.87 18.00
C GLN A 83 -9.63 -3.13 17.10
N TYR A 84 -10.02 -3.74 15.97
CA TYR A 84 -11.06 -3.19 15.09
C TYR A 84 -12.38 -2.94 15.85
N LEU A 85 -12.83 -3.93 16.65
CA LEU A 85 -14.05 -3.81 17.44
C LEU A 85 -13.89 -2.80 18.58
N ARG A 86 -12.72 -2.75 19.24
CA ARG A 86 -12.45 -1.81 20.33
C ARG A 86 -12.49 -0.35 19.86
N HIS A 87 -11.97 -0.08 18.67
CA HIS A 87 -11.88 1.26 18.10
C HIS A 87 -12.97 1.52 17.04
N PHE A 88 -14.04 0.73 17.06
CA PHE A 88 -15.13 0.92 16.10
C PHE A 88 -15.89 2.21 16.38
N GLY A 89 -15.96 3.07 15.39
CA GLY A 89 -16.61 4.37 15.49
C GLY A 89 -15.71 5.50 16.00
N ASP A 90 -14.44 5.21 16.34
CA ASP A 90 -13.48 6.28 16.69
C ASP A 90 -13.31 7.23 15.50
N GLU A 91 -13.47 8.51 15.75
CA GLU A 91 -13.23 9.57 14.79
C GLU A 91 -11.77 10.01 14.84
N LEU A 92 -11.24 10.35 13.66
CA LEU A 92 -9.89 10.92 13.57
C LEU A 92 -9.93 12.39 13.99
N ARG A 93 -8.98 12.76 14.83
CA ARG A 93 -8.75 14.16 15.14
C ARG A 93 -8.20 14.90 13.91
N PRO A 94 -8.44 16.22 13.80
CA PRO A 94 -7.92 17.01 12.69
C PRO A 94 -6.39 16.90 12.52
N GLU A 95 -5.64 16.85 13.65
CA GLU A 95 -4.20 16.67 13.63
C GLU A 95 -3.76 15.31 13.08
N ASP A 96 -4.50 14.23 13.35
CA ASP A 96 -4.19 12.88 12.84
C ASP A 96 -4.44 12.81 11.31
N LEU A 97 -5.50 13.48 10.84
CA LEU A 97 -5.76 13.64 9.41
C LEU A 97 -4.66 14.47 8.72
N ALA A 98 -4.26 15.60 9.32
CA ALA A 98 -3.19 16.44 8.81
C ALA A 98 -1.87 15.67 8.72
N ARG A 99 -1.54 14.88 9.75
CA ARG A 99 -0.34 14.04 9.79
C ARG A 99 -0.35 12.95 8.70
N THR A 100 -1.52 12.33 8.49
CA THR A 100 -1.69 11.36 7.39
C THR A 100 -1.54 12.03 6.03
N GLY A 101 -2.09 13.22 5.87
CA GLY A 101 -1.94 14.05 4.66
C GLY A 101 -0.48 14.43 4.40
N GLU A 102 0.29 14.75 5.44
CA GLU A 102 1.72 15.03 5.32
C GLU A 102 2.51 13.85 4.75
N LEU A 103 2.24 12.62 5.21
CA LEU A 103 2.85 11.40 4.64
C LEU A 103 2.60 11.29 3.13
N GLY A 104 1.38 11.56 2.70
CA GLY A 104 1.01 11.51 1.29
C GLY A 104 1.70 12.60 0.46
N ARG A 105 1.71 13.85 0.94
CA ARG A 105 2.40 14.97 0.28
C ARG A 105 3.90 14.69 0.15
N THR A 106 4.56 14.30 1.24
CA THR A 106 5.97 13.89 1.24
C THR A 106 6.26 12.83 0.18
N SER A 107 5.37 11.84 0.07
CA SER A 107 5.53 10.78 -0.91
C SER A 107 5.40 11.29 -2.34
N LEU A 108 4.42 12.13 -2.60
CA LEU A 108 4.20 12.71 -3.93
C LEU A 108 5.36 13.62 -4.36
N GLU A 109 5.89 14.43 -3.44
CA GLU A 109 7.07 15.26 -3.65
C GLU A 109 8.31 14.41 -3.99
N GLU A 110 8.50 13.29 -3.29
CA GLU A 110 9.62 12.38 -3.56
C GLU A 110 9.53 11.72 -4.94
N TYR A 111 8.33 11.27 -5.36
CA TYR A 111 8.15 10.76 -6.73
C TYR A 111 8.36 11.84 -7.78
N ARG A 112 7.92 13.09 -7.52
CA ARG A 112 8.13 14.23 -8.42
C ARG A 112 9.63 14.52 -8.56
N ARG A 113 10.38 14.56 -7.45
CA ARG A 113 11.82 14.75 -7.44
C ARG A 113 12.56 13.67 -8.23
N LEU A 114 12.18 12.39 -8.04
CA LEU A 114 12.75 11.30 -8.83
C LEU A 114 12.44 11.42 -10.33
N ALA A 115 11.24 11.89 -10.68
CA ALA A 115 10.84 12.09 -12.07
C ALA A 115 11.54 13.30 -12.72
N GLU A 116 11.88 14.33 -11.96
CA GLU A 116 12.68 15.47 -12.41
C GLU A 116 14.12 15.04 -12.73
N GLU A 117 14.68 14.07 -11.98
CA GLU A 117 15.97 13.48 -12.31
C GLU A 117 15.91 12.65 -13.61
N GLU A 118 14.97 11.71 -13.68
CA GLU A 118 14.69 10.86 -14.84
C GLU A 118 13.32 10.18 -14.65
N ASN A 119 12.35 10.48 -15.52
CA ASN A 119 11.01 9.87 -15.45
C ASN A 119 10.93 8.55 -16.24
N ASP A 120 11.82 7.64 -15.97
CA ASP A 120 11.87 6.30 -16.59
C ASP A 120 10.80 5.32 -16.05
N PHE A 121 10.07 5.74 -15.00
CA PHE A 121 9.01 4.95 -14.35
C PHE A 121 7.59 5.46 -14.62
N GLY A 122 7.44 6.38 -15.58
CA GLY A 122 6.13 6.83 -16.07
C GLY A 122 5.26 7.51 -15.01
N PHE A 123 5.86 8.32 -14.14
CA PHE A 123 5.12 9.15 -13.20
C PHE A 123 4.36 10.26 -13.91
N VAL A 124 3.07 10.38 -13.61
CA VAL A 124 2.18 11.38 -14.22
C VAL A 124 1.28 11.97 -13.14
N VAL A 125 1.19 13.31 -13.08
CA VAL A 125 0.13 14.04 -12.39
C VAL A 125 -0.94 14.38 -13.42
N GLY A 126 -1.91 13.48 -13.59
CA GLY A 126 -2.93 13.58 -14.64
C GLY A 126 -4.36 13.39 -14.14
N GLY A 127 -4.50 13.43 -12.81
CA GLY A 127 -5.77 13.28 -12.11
C GLY A 127 -6.18 11.83 -11.85
N LEU A 128 -6.98 11.66 -10.80
CA LEU A 128 -7.70 10.43 -10.46
C LEU A 128 -9.18 10.68 -10.63
N GLU A 129 -9.85 9.85 -11.43
CA GLU A 129 -11.29 9.89 -11.62
C GLU A 129 -11.97 8.75 -10.87
N GLU A 130 -12.89 9.07 -9.96
CA GLU A 130 -13.78 8.08 -9.34
C GLU A 130 -15.14 8.11 -10.03
N ARG A 131 -15.53 7.01 -10.67
CA ARG A 131 -16.80 6.86 -11.39
C ARG A 131 -17.82 6.11 -10.55
N TYR A 132 -19.05 6.61 -10.54
CA TYR A 132 -20.18 6.09 -9.80
C TYR A 132 -21.39 5.89 -10.72
N ASP A 133 -21.82 4.66 -10.90
CA ASP A 133 -23.04 4.33 -11.67
C ASP A 133 -24.28 4.58 -10.83
N ARG A 134 -24.21 4.37 -9.51
CA ARG A 134 -25.35 4.49 -8.60
C ARG A 134 -25.43 5.88 -8.00
N ALA A 135 -26.59 6.51 -8.16
CA ALA A 135 -26.89 7.84 -7.63
C ALA A 135 -26.65 7.98 -6.11
N SER A 136 -27.01 6.95 -5.32
CA SER A 136 -26.78 6.98 -3.87
C SER A 136 -25.30 7.01 -3.51
N LEU A 137 -24.45 6.25 -4.23
CA LEU A 137 -23.02 6.22 -3.99
C LEU A 137 -22.33 7.52 -4.41
N PHE A 138 -22.77 8.07 -5.53
CA PHE A 138 -22.29 9.34 -6.03
C PHE A 138 -22.59 10.47 -5.03
N ARG A 139 -23.85 10.60 -4.59
CA ARG A 139 -24.25 11.60 -3.57
C ARG A 139 -23.49 11.41 -2.25
N ASP A 140 -23.32 10.17 -1.79
CA ASP A 140 -22.55 9.88 -0.58
C ASP A 140 -21.07 10.29 -0.74
N ALA A 141 -20.46 10.07 -1.90
CA ALA A 141 -19.08 10.45 -2.18
C ALA A 141 -18.91 11.96 -2.27
N HIS A 142 -19.81 12.64 -2.98
CA HIS A 142 -19.82 14.10 -3.12
C HIS A 142 -19.95 14.80 -1.77
N ARG A 143 -20.97 14.43 -0.98
CA ARG A 143 -21.16 14.96 0.38
C ARG A 143 -19.94 14.75 1.27
N ASN A 144 -19.30 13.61 1.17
CA ASN A 144 -18.10 13.35 1.96
C ASN A 144 -16.92 14.21 1.60
N HIS A 145 -16.82 14.59 0.35
CA HIS A 145 -15.80 15.50 -0.07
C HIS A 145 -16.08 16.90 0.48
N GLU A 146 -17.35 17.35 0.41
CA GLU A 146 -17.78 18.64 0.98
C GLU A 146 -17.55 18.70 2.50
N ASP A 147 -17.94 17.65 3.23
CA ASP A 147 -17.83 17.59 4.70
C ASP A 147 -16.36 17.57 5.19
N ARG A 148 -15.42 17.11 4.37
CA ARG A 148 -14.02 16.93 4.79
C ARG A 148 -13.09 18.08 4.47
N SER A 149 -13.48 19.05 3.67
CA SER A 149 -12.74 20.29 3.35
C SER A 149 -11.21 20.19 3.57
N THR A 150 -10.57 19.25 2.88
CA THR A 150 -9.10 19.03 3.00
C THR A 150 -8.29 19.96 2.11
N GLY A 151 -8.94 20.96 1.49
CA GLY A 151 -8.31 21.89 0.56
C GLY A 151 -7.99 21.31 -0.81
N GLU A 152 -8.51 20.10 -1.10
CA GLU A 152 -8.34 19.46 -2.40
C GLU A 152 -9.24 20.08 -3.45
N ARG A 153 -8.69 20.21 -4.65
CA ARG A 153 -9.48 20.52 -5.82
C ARG A 153 -10.19 19.26 -6.31
N VAL A 154 -11.52 19.34 -6.43
CA VAL A 154 -12.34 18.28 -7.01
C VAL A 154 -13.27 18.86 -8.04
N GLU A 155 -13.30 18.23 -9.20
CA GLU A 155 -14.25 18.53 -10.27
C GLU A 155 -15.36 17.48 -10.25
N VAL A 156 -16.60 17.94 -10.12
CA VAL A 156 -17.77 17.07 -10.02
C VAL A 156 -18.50 17.07 -11.34
N THR A 157 -18.80 15.88 -11.88
CA THR A 157 -19.59 15.74 -13.10
C THR A 157 -20.73 14.76 -12.85
N GLU A 158 -21.95 15.21 -13.06
CA GLU A 158 -23.14 14.37 -13.00
C GLU A 158 -23.46 13.76 -14.38
N ASN A 159 -23.90 12.52 -14.39
CA ASN A 159 -24.49 11.91 -15.58
C ASN A 159 -26.03 12.01 -15.52
N GLY A 160 -26.70 12.04 -16.67
CA GLY A 160 -28.17 12.20 -16.75
C GLY A 160 -28.99 11.06 -16.11
N ARG A 161 -28.34 10.11 -15.40
CA ARG A 161 -28.97 8.99 -14.68
C ARG A 161 -28.79 9.07 -13.16
N GLY A 162 -28.28 10.22 -12.67
CA GLY A 162 -28.06 10.48 -11.25
C GLY A 162 -26.77 9.89 -10.68
N GLY A 163 -25.96 9.19 -11.46
CA GLY A 163 -24.57 8.87 -11.15
C GLY A 163 -23.64 10.00 -11.58
N GLY A 164 -22.34 9.79 -11.54
CA GLY A 164 -21.37 10.80 -11.96
C GLY A 164 -19.94 10.40 -11.68
N SER A 165 -19.06 11.39 -11.75
CA SER A 165 -17.65 11.23 -11.39
C SER A 165 -17.13 12.37 -10.53
N LEU A 166 -16.15 12.05 -9.71
CA LEU A 166 -15.31 12.97 -8.96
C LEU A 166 -13.90 12.89 -9.55
N LEU A 167 -13.41 13.99 -10.09
CA LEU A 167 -12.04 14.10 -10.60
C LEU A 167 -11.18 14.89 -9.62
N TYR A 168 -10.11 14.28 -9.17
CA TYR A 168 -9.05 14.86 -8.32
C TYR A 168 -7.84 15.20 -9.20
N PRO A 169 -7.72 16.42 -9.73
CA PRO A 169 -6.74 16.74 -10.77
C PRO A 169 -5.28 16.68 -10.30
N ASP A 170 -5.04 16.89 -9.00
CA ASP A 170 -3.69 16.96 -8.42
C ASP A 170 -3.14 15.57 -8.03
N MET A 171 -3.92 14.51 -8.22
CA MET A 171 -3.50 13.13 -8.03
C MET A 171 -2.84 12.56 -9.28
N GLY A 172 -2.12 11.44 -9.13
CA GLY A 172 -1.36 10.87 -10.21
C GLY A 172 -1.24 9.36 -10.17
N TRP A 173 -0.37 8.85 -11.02
CA TRP A 173 -0.02 7.43 -11.06
C TRP A 173 1.40 7.24 -11.57
N LEU A 174 1.89 6.01 -11.42
CA LEU A 174 3.18 5.57 -11.96
C LEU A 174 3.12 4.08 -12.35
N ASP A 175 4.10 3.64 -13.13
CA ASP A 175 4.34 2.22 -13.37
C ASP A 175 5.12 1.63 -12.19
N THR A 176 4.45 0.77 -11.43
CA THR A 176 5.01 0.18 -10.21
C THR A 176 6.21 -0.73 -10.46
N ASP A 177 6.25 -1.44 -11.59
CA ASP A 177 7.37 -2.30 -11.95
C ASP A 177 8.59 -1.46 -12.33
N ARG A 178 8.41 -0.46 -13.18
CA ARG A 178 9.48 0.45 -13.59
C ARG A 178 10.02 1.26 -12.41
N CYS A 179 9.14 1.73 -11.51
CA CYS A 179 9.57 2.46 -10.31
C CYS A 179 10.42 1.58 -9.37
N VAL A 180 10.04 0.32 -9.18
CA VAL A 180 10.87 -0.63 -8.41
C VAL A 180 12.23 -0.84 -9.08
N GLN A 181 12.27 -1.01 -10.42
CA GLN A 181 13.52 -1.16 -11.17
C GLN A 181 14.41 0.07 -11.00
N ARG A 182 13.86 1.29 -11.09
CA ARG A 182 14.56 2.54 -10.85
C ARG A 182 15.16 2.58 -9.44
N LEU A 183 14.36 2.30 -8.41
CA LEU A 183 14.84 2.31 -7.02
C LEU A 183 15.94 1.28 -6.77
N VAL A 184 15.83 0.08 -7.34
CA VAL A 184 16.88 -0.95 -7.24
C VAL A 184 18.16 -0.50 -7.92
N ARG A 185 18.07 0.12 -9.09
CA ARG A 185 19.23 0.71 -9.80
C ARG A 185 19.91 1.79 -8.95
N ASP A 186 19.13 2.62 -8.27
CA ASP A 186 19.65 3.72 -7.45
C ASP A 186 20.28 3.24 -6.13
N LEU A 187 20.03 1.98 -5.72
CA LEU A 187 20.56 1.37 -4.50
C LEU A 187 21.92 0.68 -4.70
N GLN A 188 22.76 1.18 -5.61
CA GLN A 188 24.16 0.72 -5.74
C GLN A 188 24.89 0.95 -4.42
N GLY A 189 25.66 -0.08 -3.97
CA GLY A 189 26.38 -0.05 -2.71
C GLY A 189 25.56 -0.49 -1.48
N VAL A 190 24.29 -0.78 -1.61
CA VAL A 190 23.50 -1.49 -0.59
C VAL A 190 23.81 -2.99 -0.69
N ARG A 191 24.06 -3.63 0.44
CA ARG A 191 24.19 -5.09 0.49
C ARG A 191 22.82 -5.74 0.40
N TRP A 192 22.61 -6.57 -0.61
CA TRP A 192 21.38 -7.32 -0.82
C TRP A 192 21.52 -8.74 -0.28
N GLU A 193 20.62 -9.12 0.62
CA GLU A 193 20.53 -10.46 1.17
C GLU A 193 19.20 -11.10 0.74
N ARG A 194 19.29 -12.06 -0.19
CA ARG A 194 18.12 -12.86 -0.57
C ARG A 194 17.84 -13.92 0.48
N ALA A 195 17.23 -13.51 1.58
CA ALA A 195 16.97 -14.36 2.71
C ALA A 195 15.64 -14.07 3.39
N GLU A 196 14.99 -15.11 3.89
CA GLU A 196 13.88 -14.97 4.82
C GLU A 196 14.44 -14.67 6.22
N VAL A 197 14.11 -13.50 6.76
CA VAL A 197 14.37 -13.19 8.16
C VAL A 197 13.37 -13.95 9.01
N SER A 198 13.83 -14.94 9.75
CA SER A 198 12.97 -15.82 10.55
C SER A 198 12.60 -15.23 11.91
N ARG A 199 13.46 -14.39 12.49
CA ARG A 199 13.25 -13.78 13.81
C ARG A 199 13.91 -12.39 13.87
N ILE A 200 13.28 -11.49 14.59
CA ILE A 200 13.81 -10.16 14.91
C ILE A 200 13.71 -9.94 16.42
N GLU A 201 14.82 -9.54 17.03
CA GLU A 201 14.89 -9.14 18.43
C GLU A 201 15.02 -7.64 18.54
N LEU A 202 14.45 -7.07 19.62
CA LEU A 202 14.39 -5.62 19.79
C LEU A 202 15.75 -4.97 20.06
N ASN A 203 16.79 -5.77 20.29
CA ASN A 203 18.18 -5.32 20.44
C ASN A 203 18.94 -5.18 19.10
N GLY A 204 18.26 -5.44 17.95
CA GLY A 204 18.86 -5.35 16.62
C GLY A 204 19.43 -6.67 16.07
N THR A 205 19.19 -7.80 16.74
CA THR A 205 19.60 -9.12 16.24
C THR A 205 18.53 -9.68 15.30
N LEU A 206 18.96 -10.13 14.11
CA LEU A 206 18.13 -10.83 13.13
C LEU A 206 18.58 -12.29 13.00
N SER A 207 17.69 -13.21 12.73
CA SER A 207 18.00 -14.59 12.41
C SER A 207 17.52 -14.93 11.00
N THR A 208 18.38 -15.57 10.22
CA THR A 208 18.09 -16.16 8.92
C THR A 208 18.46 -17.65 8.94
N LYS A 209 18.25 -18.36 7.83
CA LYS A 209 18.79 -19.73 7.69
C LYS A 209 20.33 -19.78 7.76
N GLY A 210 20.99 -18.68 7.42
CA GLY A 210 22.46 -18.53 7.51
C GLY A 210 22.99 -18.26 8.92
N GLY A 211 22.10 -18.12 9.91
CA GLY A 211 22.46 -17.83 11.30
C GLY A 211 22.00 -16.43 11.76
N PRO A 212 22.45 -16.01 12.95
CA PRO A 212 22.16 -14.69 13.50
C PRO A 212 23.08 -13.61 12.89
N HIS A 213 22.51 -12.44 12.69
CA HIS A 213 23.17 -11.21 12.27
C HIS A 213 22.85 -10.10 13.27
N ARG A 214 23.80 -9.27 13.62
CA ARG A 214 23.60 -8.14 14.52
C ARG A 214 23.83 -6.83 13.80
N PHE A 215 22.91 -5.89 14.00
CA PHE A 215 22.94 -4.53 13.46
C PHE A 215 22.75 -3.52 14.57
N ASP A 216 23.28 -2.31 14.38
CA ASP A 216 23.07 -1.19 15.29
C ASP A 216 21.58 -0.84 15.36
N ARG A 217 20.91 -0.85 14.20
CA ARG A 217 19.49 -0.53 14.04
C ARG A 217 18.84 -1.43 12.98
N VAL A 218 17.52 -1.57 13.07
CA VAL A 218 16.71 -2.34 12.13
C VAL A 218 15.47 -1.55 11.73
N VAL A 219 15.19 -1.47 10.44
CA VAL A 219 13.92 -0.96 9.90
C VAL A 219 13.12 -2.13 9.30
N VAL A 220 11.94 -2.41 9.85
CA VAL A 220 11.07 -3.50 9.40
C VAL A 220 9.95 -2.94 8.53
N THR A 221 9.96 -3.31 7.27
CA THR A 221 8.96 -2.91 6.26
C THR A 221 8.32 -4.13 5.59
N ALA A 222 8.16 -5.21 6.38
CA ALA A 222 7.74 -6.52 5.91
C ALA A 222 6.22 -6.67 5.65
N GLY A 223 5.50 -5.54 5.52
CA GLY A 223 4.08 -5.50 5.17
C GLY A 223 3.22 -6.36 6.10
N ILE A 224 2.47 -7.33 5.53
CA ILE A 224 1.61 -8.21 6.34
C ILE A 224 2.40 -9.12 7.29
N ALA A 225 3.70 -9.35 7.07
CA ALA A 225 4.52 -10.16 7.98
C ALA A 225 4.70 -9.50 9.35
N CYS A 226 4.57 -8.17 9.44
CA CYS A 226 4.66 -7.44 10.71
C CYS A 226 3.63 -7.90 11.75
N ARG A 227 2.53 -8.54 11.34
CA ARG A 227 1.56 -9.16 12.27
C ARG A 227 2.20 -10.21 13.19
N LYS A 228 3.24 -10.88 12.73
CA LYS A 228 3.92 -11.91 13.52
C LYS A 228 4.79 -11.33 14.64
N MET A 229 5.10 -10.06 14.55
CA MET A 229 5.73 -9.30 15.63
C MET A 229 4.70 -8.76 16.65
N GLY A 230 3.47 -9.23 16.61
CA GLY A 230 2.40 -8.85 17.55
C GLY A 230 1.53 -7.68 17.10
N LEU A 231 1.87 -6.99 16.01
CA LEU A 231 1.08 -5.88 15.50
C LEU A 231 -0.29 -6.37 14.95
N PRO A 232 -1.36 -5.59 15.16
CA PRO A 232 -2.69 -5.93 14.68
C PRO A 232 -2.83 -5.64 13.19
N ILE A 233 -2.23 -6.49 12.36
CA ILE A 233 -2.27 -6.38 10.90
C ILE A 233 -3.04 -7.57 10.34
N THR A 234 -4.00 -7.30 9.45
CA THR A 234 -4.65 -8.34 8.63
C THR A 234 -4.29 -8.19 7.16
N ALA A 235 -4.56 -9.24 6.39
CA ALA A 235 -4.33 -9.22 4.95
C ALA A 235 -5.64 -8.99 4.20
N VAL A 236 -5.63 -8.02 3.30
CA VAL A 236 -6.70 -7.83 2.31
C VAL A 236 -6.11 -8.09 0.93
N LYS A 237 -6.46 -9.25 0.37
CA LYS A 237 -5.97 -9.68 -0.93
C LYS A 237 -6.67 -8.95 -2.06
N GLY A 238 -5.90 -8.55 -3.05
CA GLY A 238 -6.36 -8.00 -4.31
C GLY A 238 -5.78 -8.76 -5.49
N TYR A 239 -6.30 -8.46 -6.66
CA TYR A 239 -5.90 -9.03 -7.93
C TYR A 239 -5.50 -7.92 -8.90
N GLY A 240 -4.56 -8.21 -9.78
CA GLY A 240 -4.10 -7.31 -10.82
C GLY A 240 -4.00 -8.02 -12.16
N TRP A 241 -4.15 -7.25 -13.23
CA TRP A 241 -3.98 -7.67 -14.62
C TRP A 241 -3.34 -6.57 -15.43
N LYS A 242 -2.60 -6.95 -16.46
CA LYS A 242 -2.10 -6.06 -17.51
C LYS A 242 -2.80 -6.41 -18.82
N SER A 243 -3.62 -5.48 -19.33
CA SER A 243 -4.29 -5.60 -20.63
C SER A 243 -3.48 -4.89 -21.69
N LEU A 244 -3.01 -5.61 -22.69
CA LEU A 244 -2.17 -5.08 -23.78
C LEU A 244 -3.01 -4.36 -24.84
N GLY A 245 -2.42 -3.36 -25.48
CA GLY A 245 -2.86 -2.80 -26.76
C GLY A 245 -4.07 -1.85 -26.74
N LYS A 246 -4.77 -1.69 -25.62
CA LYS A 246 -5.93 -0.79 -25.50
C LYS A 246 -5.75 0.17 -24.33
N ARG A 247 -6.14 1.44 -24.55
CA ARG A 247 -6.18 2.47 -23.52
C ARG A 247 -7.63 2.90 -23.27
N PRO A 248 -8.44 2.07 -22.58
CA PRO A 248 -9.86 2.35 -22.34
C PRO A 248 -10.10 3.51 -21.37
N VAL A 249 -9.06 3.96 -20.66
CA VAL A 249 -9.06 5.12 -19.77
C VAL A 249 -7.92 6.05 -20.11
N SER A 250 -8.15 7.35 -20.07
CA SER A 250 -7.15 8.39 -20.33
C SER A 250 -6.34 8.79 -19.09
N ARG A 251 -6.83 8.45 -17.91
CA ARG A 251 -6.26 8.74 -16.59
C ARG A 251 -6.53 7.62 -15.61
N ALA A 252 -5.88 7.66 -14.45
CA ALA A 252 -6.21 6.72 -13.38
C ALA A 252 -7.71 6.81 -13.05
N THR A 253 -8.43 5.69 -13.11
CA THR A 253 -9.88 5.64 -12.93
C THR A 253 -10.26 4.56 -11.93
N ILE A 254 -11.12 4.88 -10.97
CA ILE A 254 -11.71 3.94 -10.02
C ILE A 254 -13.19 3.79 -10.34
N PHE A 255 -13.64 2.59 -10.64
CA PHE A 255 -15.05 2.22 -10.76
C PHE A 255 -15.57 1.84 -9.37
N ALA A 256 -16.06 2.84 -8.65
CA ALA A 256 -16.30 2.79 -7.20
C ALA A 256 -17.39 1.79 -6.79
N ASP A 257 -18.40 1.56 -7.63
CA ASP A 257 -19.44 0.55 -7.40
C ASP A 257 -18.88 -0.86 -7.28
N TRP A 258 -17.72 -1.11 -7.91
CA TRP A 258 -17.13 -2.45 -8.06
C TRP A 258 -15.78 -2.58 -7.35
N GLY A 259 -15.19 -1.47 -6.89
CA GLY A 259 -13.84 -1.48 -6.32
C GLY A 259 -12.77 -1.95 -7.30
N ILE A 260 -12.93 -1.57 -8.57
CA ILE A 260 -11.99 -1.85 -9.67
C ILE A 260 -11.30 -0.54 -10.02
N ALA A 261 -9.99 -0.58 -10.18
CA ALA A 261 -9.19 0.53 -10.67
C ALA A 261 -8.51 0.18 -11.99
N ALA A 262 -8.38 1.16 -12.88
CA ALA A 262 -7.66 1.07 -14.13
C ALA A 262 -6.67 2.23 -14.24
N VAL A 263 -5.44 1.93 -14.66
CA VAL A 263 -4.37 2.91 -14.83
C VAL A 263 -3.77 2.76 -16.22
N PRO A 264 -3.75 3.85 -17.02
CA PRO A 264 -3.12 3.83 -18.34
C PRO A 264 -1.60 3.90 -18.15
N LEU A 265 -0.90 2.89 -18.60
CA LEU A 265 0.56 2.84 -18.67
C LEU A 265 1.00 2.81 -20.14
N ASP A 266 2.30 2.87 -20.39
CA ASP A 266 2.84 2.76 -21.73
C ASP A 266 2.58 1.37 -22.33
N GLY A 267 1.79 1.32 -23.40
CA GLY A 267 1.42 0.09 -24.10
C GLY A 267 0.45 -0.85 -23.39
N VAL A 268 0.09 -0.58 -22.11
CA VAL A 268 -0.81 -1.45 -21.33
C VAL A 268 -1.78 -0.64 -20.48
N THR A 269 -2.91 -1.26 -20.14
CA THR A 269 -3.76 -0.78 -19.05
C THR A 269 -3.63 -1.74 -17.88
N LYS A 270 -3.18 -1.22 -16.74
CA LYS A 270 -3.13 -1.98 -15.49
C LYS A 270 -4.48 -1.92 -14.81
N VAL A 271 -5.10 -3.08 -14.59
CA VAL A 271 -6.40 -3.21 -13.92
C VAL A 271 -6.18 -3.89 -12.59
N THR A 272 -6.76 -3.35 -11.53
CA THR A 272 -6.70 -3.96 -10.19
C THR A 272 -8.06 -3.97 -9.53
N GLY A 273 -8.27 -4.91 -8.61
CA GLY A 273 -9.51 -5.00 -7.85
C GLY A 273 -9.47 -6.10 -6.80
N GLY A 274 -10.62 -6.33 -6.16
CA GLY A 274 -10.75 -7.36 -5.12
C GLY A 274 -10.34 -6.89 -3.73
N TRP A 275 -11.15 -7.34 -2.75
CA TRP A 275 -11.04 -6.94 -1.35
C TRP A 275 -11.26 -8.17 -0.46
N ASP A 276 -10.51 -9.24 -0.72
CA ASP A 276 -10.68 -10.51 -0.01
C ASP A 276 -9.93 -10.49 1.33
N PHE A 277 -10.64 -10.63 2.43
CA PHE A 277 -10.05 -10.83 3.75
C PHE A 277 -9.58 -12.27 3.87
N THR A 278 -8.31 -12.51 3.55
CA THR A 278 -7.71 -13.86 3.55
C THR A 278 -6.19 -13.79 3.51
N PHE A 279 -5.57 -14.84 4.09
CA PHE A 279 -4.13 -15.10 3.95
C PHE A 279 -3.85 -16.22 2.93
N ALA A 280 -4.91 -16.84 2.39
CA ALA A 280 -4.74 -17.98 1.48
C ALA A 280 -4.35 -17.50 0.08
N PRO A 281 -3.41 -18.18 -0.59
CA PRO A 281 -3.10 -17.94 -1.99
C PRO A 281 -4.22 -18.42 -2.92
N GLY A 282 -4.08 -18.08 -4.18
CA GLY A 282 -4.94 -18.57 -5.26
C GLY A 282 -5.97 -17.54 -5.74
N PRO A 283 -6.27 -17.57 -7.05
CA PRO A 283 -7.02 -16.52 -7.75
C PRO A 283 -8.54 -16.66 -7.64
N ALA A 284 -9.06 -17.35 -6.61
CA ALA A 284 -10.46 -17.76 -6.51
C ALA A 284 -11.52 -16.66 -6.64
N GLY A 285 -11.25 -15.41 -6.80
CA GLY A 285 -12.22 -14.32 -7.08
C GLY A 285 -11.89 -13.56 -8.36
N ALA A 286 -10.71 -13.82 -8.89
CA ALA A 286 -10.13 -13.07 -9.98
C ALA A 286 -10.97 -13.10 -11.25
N GLN A 287 -11.48 -14.26 -11.67
CA GLN A 287 -12.25 -14.42 -12.91
C GLN A 287 -13.52 -13.55 -12.94
N ARG A 288 -14.25 -13.47 -11.83
CA ARG A 288 -15.46 -12.63 -11.75
C ARG A 288 -15.12 -11.14 -11.88
N LEU A 289 -14.06 -10.71 -11.24
CA LEU A 289 -13.59 -9.32 -11.30
C LEU A 289 -13.08 -8.98 -12.70
N TRP A 290 -12.34 -9.88 -13.33
CA TRP A 290 -11.88 -9.70 -14.70
C TRP A 290 -13.05 -9.61 -15.69
N ALA A 291 -14.02 -10.53 -15.60
CA ALA A 291 -15.23 -10.47 -16.40
C ALA A 291 -16.02 -9.16 -16.20
N ARG A 292 -16.01 -8.63 -14.97
CA ARG A 292 -16.63 -7.34 -14.66
C ARG A 292 -15.84 -6.18 -15.27
N ALA A 293 -14.51 -6.17 -15.13
CA ALA A 293 -13.65 -5.14 -15.71
C ALA A 293 -13.83 -5.06 -17.23
N ARG A 294 -13.95 -6.19 -17.90
CA ARG A 294 -14.21 -6.27 -19.36
C ARG A 294 -15.58 -5.75 -19.79
N ARG A 295 -16.56 -5.68 -18.87
CA ARG A 295 -17.86 -5.05 -19.13
C ARG A 295 -17.83 -3.53 -18.92
N LEU A 296 -16.92 -3.06 -18.05
CA LEU A 296 -16.75 -1.64 -17.76
C LEU A 296 -15.86 -0.95 -18.78
N MET A 297 -14.94 -1.70 -19.38
CA MET A 297 -13.89 -1.20 -20.25
C MET A 297 -13.61 -2.17 -21.37
N GLU A 298 -13.14 -1.63 -22.50
CA GLU A 298 -12.65 -2.45 -23.61
C GLU A 298 -11.23 -2.96 -23.31
N LEU A 299 -11.13 -4.21 -22.83
CA LEU A 299 -9.88 -4.86 -22.46
C LEU A 299 -9.61 -6.07 -23.37
N SER A 300 -8.35 -6.53 -23.42
CA SER A 300 -8.00 -7.79 -24.08
C SER A 300 -8.74 -8.98 -23.48
N ALA A 301 -8.96 -10.03 -24.26
CA ALA A 301 -9.68 -11.21 -23.79
C ALA A 301 -8.90 -11.95 -22.71
N GLU A 302 -7.59 -12.02 -22.84
CA GLU A 302 -6.68 -12.74 -21.97
C GLU A 302 -5.75 -11.78 -21.24
N ALA A 303 -5.61 -12.00 -19.92
CA ALA A 303 -4.61 -11.35 -19.11
C ALA A 303 -4.26 -12.27 -17.93
N ARG A 304 -2.97 -12.37 -17.66
CA ARG A 304 -2.48 -13.13 -16.49
C ARG A 304 -2.89 -12.42 -15.21
N VAL A 305 -3.46 -13.18 -14.28
CA VAL A 305 -3.80 -12.66 -12.96
C VAL A 305 -2.56 -12.64 -12.06
N GLU A 306 -2.40 -11.54 -11.34
CA GLU A 306 -1.43 -11.35 -10.28
C GLU A 306 -2.16 -11.17 -8.95
N GLU A 307 -1.53 -11.57 -7.84
CA GLU A 307 -2.09 -11.45 -6.50
C GLU A 307 -1.22 -10.55 -5.63
N GLY A 308 -1.85 -9.67 -4.87
CA GLY A 308 -1.18 -8.82 -3.90
C GLY A 308 -1.92 -8.80 -2.57
N TYR A 309 -1.18 -8.61 -1.47
CA TYR A 309 -1.74 -8.53 -0.13
C TYR A 309 -1.50 -7.15 0.47
N ARG A 310 -2.57 -6.48 0.82
CA ARG A 310 -2.55 -5.17 1.45
C ARG A 310 -2.48 -5.35 2.97
N PRO A 311 -1.45 -4.82 3.65
CA PRO A 311 -1.38 -4.83 5.11
C PRO A 311 -2.38 -3.82 5.67
N ALA A 312 -3.46 -4.28 6.30
CA ALA A 312 -4.48 -3.43 6.90
C ALA A 312 -4.34 -3.40 8.42
N THR A 313 -4.19 -2.22 8.98
CA THR A 313 -4.38 -1.92 10.41
C THR A 313 -5.87 -1.93 10.76
N PRO A 314 -6.28 -1.92 12.03
CA PRO A 314 -7.68 -1.92 12.42
C PRO A 314 -8.49 -0.74 11.90
N ASP A 315 -7.88 0.42 11.79
CA ASP A 315 -8.48 1.64 11.23
C ASP A 315 -8.16 1.87 9.74
N GLY A 316 -7.28 1.04 9.14
CA GLY A 316 -6.88 1.15 7.73
C GLY A 316 -5.86 2.22 7.43
N LEU A 317 -5.28 2.87 8.44
CA LEU A 317 -4.28 3.92 8.32
C LEU A 317 -2.87 3.40 8.64
N PRO A 318 -1.82 4.07 8.13
CA PRO A 318 -0.45 3.60 8.29
C PRO A 318 0.01 3.55 9.75
N LEU A 319 1.07 2.79 9.99
CA LEU A 319 1.71 2.60 11.27
C LEU A 319 3.21 2.80 11.13
N VAL A 320 3.76 3.67 11.96
CA VAL A 320 5.20 3.83 12.14
C VAL A 320 5.49 3.99 13.63
N GLY A 321 6.53 3.32 14.10
CA GLY A 321 7.00 3.50 15.47
C GLY A 321 8.25 2.67 15.72
N ARG A 322 8.86 2.87 16.90
CA ARG A 322 10.10 2.22 17.28
C ARG A 322 9.99 1.57 18.66
N LYS A 323 10.66 0.45 18.83
CA LYS A 323 10.87 -0.17 20.13
C LYS A 323 12.30 -0.74 20.21
N GLY A 324 13.09 -0.26 21.16
CA GLY A 324 14.51 -0.57 21.22
C GLY A 324 15.25 -0.12 19.94
N ASN A 325 15.99 -1.02 19.32
CA ASN A 325 16.75 -0.76 18.10
C ASN A 325 15.96 -1.03 16.82
N VAL A 326 14.65 -1.31 16.92
CA VAL A 326 13.80 -1.72 15.80
C VAL A 326 12.70 -0.71 15.54
N ALA A 327 12.72 -0.06 14.37
CA ALA A 327 11.57 0.68 13.85
C ALA A 327 10.75 -0.21 12.91
N VAL A 328 9.44 0.00 12.89
CA VAL A 328 8.52 -0.68 11.98
C VAL A 328 7.73 0.34 11.20
N ALA A 329 7.61 0.16 9.90
CA ALA A 329 6.74 0.95 9.02
C ALA A 329 5.89 0.01 8.16
N THR A 330 4.56 0.08 8.32
CA THR A 330 3.61 -0.83 7.66
C THR A 330 2.20 -0.25 7.63
N GLY A 331 1.22 -1.03 7.22
CA GLY A 331 -0.19 -0.65 7.31
C GLY A 331 -0.67 0.31 6.22
N GLY A 332 0.09 0.49 5.14
CA GLY A 332 -0.30 1.37 4.03
C GLY A 332 -1.58 0.94 3.31
N PHE A 333 -2.11 -0.25 3.62
CA PHE A 333 -3.37 -0.80 3.12
C PHE A 333 -3.58 -0.57 1.62
N ARG A 334 -4.58 0.23 1.21
CA ARG A 334 -4.84 0.57 -0.20
C ARG A 334 -3.89 1.64 -0.76
N LEU A 335 -3.17 2.34 0.10
CA LEU A 335 -2.35 3.52 -0.19
C LEU A 335 -0.84 3.28 -0.01
N GLY A 336 -0.39 2.03 -0.13
CA GLY A 336 1.01 1.69 0.10
C GLY A 336 2.00 2.49 -0.75
N TRP A 337 1.65 2.83 -1.99
CA TRP A 337 2.45 3.69 -2.86
C TRP A 337 2.37 5.16 -2.45
N SER A 338 1.17 5.65 -2.11
CA SER A 338 0.99 7.02 -1.64
C SER A 338 1.67 7.31 -0.31
N PHE A 339 1.91 6.30 0.53
CA PHE A 339 2.55 6.48 1.83
C PHE A 339 3.99 5.97 1.89
N GLY A 340 4.42 5.14 0.94
CA GLY A 340 5.69 4.41 1.02
C GLY A 340 6.90 5.27 1.35
N PRO A 341 7.20 6.33 0.57
CA PRO A 341 8.27 7.26 0.85
C PRO A 341 8.17 7.97 2.21
N GLY A 342 7.00 8.51 2.55
CA GLY A 342 6.77 9.19 3.83
C GLY A 342 6.98 8.28 5.03
N LEU A 343 6.41 7.06 4.98
CA LEU A 343 6.61 6.04 6.02
C LEU A 343 8.08 5.64 6.18
N ALA A 344 8.79 5.53 5.06
CA ALA A 344 10.21 5.22 5.06
C ALA A 344 11.02 6.34 5.72
N ARG A 345 10.73 7.60 5.39
CA ARG A 345 11.39 8.77 5.98
C ARG A 345 11.20 8.80 7.50
N ASP A 346 9.97 8.63 7.97
CA ASP A 346 9.68 8.63 9.41
C ASP A 346 10.39 7.47 10.12
N ALA A 347 10.36 6.25 9.58
CA ALA A 347 11.05 5.12 10.17
C ALA A 347 12.58 5.32 10.23
N VAL A 348 13.15 5.95 9.20
CA VAL A 348 14.57 6.31 9.15
C VAL A 348 14.89 7.39 10.18
N GLY A 349 14.06 8.44 10.30
CA GLY A 349 14.24 9.46 11.33
C GLY A 349 14.25 8.88 12.75
N LEU A 350 13.35 7.92 13.01
CA LEU A 350 13.30 7.22 14.31
C LEU A 350 14.55 6.39 14.59
N VAL A 351 15.10 5.63 13.63
CA VAL A 351 16.28 4.79 13.87
C VAL A 351 17.57 5.61 13.94
N LEU A 352 17.59 6.81 13.37
CA LEU A 352 18.69 7.75 13.44
C LEU A 352 18.63 8.67 14.68
N ASP A 353 17.63 8.51 15.55
CA ASP A 353 17.36 9.33 16.72
C ASP A 353 17.18 10.83 16.40
N ARG A 354 16.70 11.15 15.19
CA ARG A 354 16.41 12.51 14.70
C ARG A 354 14.99 12.95 14.99
N ASP A 355 14.05 12.02 14.91
CA ASP A 355 12.64 12.28 15.09
C ASP A 355 12.14 11.67 16.40
N ARG A 356 11.08 12.28 16.93
CA ARG A 356 10.29 11.69 18.02
C ARG A 356 9.19 10.83 17.44
N GLU A 357 8.81 9.79 18.19
CA GLU A 357 7.69 8.95 17.82
C GLU A 357 6.38 9.74 17.83
N ASP A 358 5.66 9.70 16.70
CA ASP A 358 4.33 10.28 16.61
C ASP A 358 3.31 9.35 17.28
N PRO A 359 2.58 9.80 18.32
CA PRO A 359 1.68 8.94 19.08
C PRO A 359 0.57 8.31 18.24
N PHE A 360 0.07 9.02 17.22
CA PHE A 360 -0.95 8.50 16.32
C PHE A 360 -0.39 7.40 15.41
N LEU A 361 0.75 7.64 14.76
CA LEU A 361 1.38 6.63 13.91
C LEU A 361 1.89 5.43 14.71
N ALA A 362 2.25 5.61 15.98
CA ALA A 362 2.71 4.57 16.88
C ALA A 362 1.58 3.89 17.71
N ARG A 363 0.33 4.23 17.50
CA ARG A 363 -0.83 3.85 18.33
C ARG A 363 -0.98 2.35 18.64
N PHE A 364 -0.41 1.48 17.80
CA PHE A 364 -0.43 0.02 18.03
C PHE A 364 0.94 -0.56 18.42
N MET A 365 1.96 0.29 18.59
CA MET A 365 3.33 -0.16 18.88
C MET A 365 3.50 -0.81 20.26
N GLY A 366 2.61 -0.54 21.20
CA GLY A 366 2.58 -1.24 22.50
C GLY A 366 2.48 -2.76 22.37
N SER A 367 1.92 -3.28 21.28
CA SER A 367 1.82 -4.71 21.00
C SER A 367 3.05 -5.30 20.32
N LEU A 368 4.02 -4.49 19.88
CA LEU A 368 5.24 -4.95 19.21
C LEU A 368 6.08 -5.80 20.16
N ARG A 369 6.50 -6.96 19.69
CA ARG A 369 7.35 -7.92 20.40
C ARG A 369 8.46 -8.42 19.48
N ALA A 370 9.57 -8.87 20.07
CA ALA A 370 10.47 -9.76 19.38
C ALA A 370 9.68 -10.93 18.80
N GLY A 371 9.85 -11.22 17.51
CA GLY A 371 8.97 -12.17 16.85
C GLY A 371 9.60 -12.87 15.66
N SER A 372 9.05 -14.03 15.35
CA SER A 372 9.38 -14.80 14.15
C SER A 372 8.62 -14.22 12.97
N LEU A 373 9.32 -13.91 11.88
CA LEU A 373 8.71 -13.57 10.60
C LEU A 373 8.50 -14.79 9.69
N SER A 374 9.08 -15.96 10.05
CA SER A 374 9.03 -17.18 9.25
C SER A 374 7.66 -17.89 9.24
N GLY A 375 7.38 -18.55 8.14
CA GLY A 375 6.25 -19.46 7.95
C GLY A 375 4.90 -18.77 7.66
N GLY A 376 4.26 -19.20 6.59
CA GLY A 376 2.85 -18.92 6.31
C GLY A 376 2.52 -17.78 5.34
N PHE A 377 3.51 -17.27 4.59
CA PHE A 377 3.17 -16.60 3.34
C PHE A 377 3.36 -17.59 2.20
N PRO A 378 2.37 -17.72 1.32
CA PRO A 378 2.63 -18.34 0.05
C PRO A 378 3.75 -17.52 -0.60
N THR A 379 4.86 -18.17 -0.90
CA THR A 379 5.78 -17.62 -1.90
C THR A 379 4.93 -17.34 -3.12
N LEU A 380 4.77 -16.07 -3.46
CA LEU A 380 4.11 -15.69 -4.71
C LEU A 380 4.88 -16.45 -5.81
N PRO A 381 4.22 -17.18 -6.71
CA PRO A 381 4.91 -17.88 -7.77
C PRO A 381 5.76 -16.87 -8.53
N VAL A 382 7.05 -17.06 -8.50
CA VAL A 382 8.02 -16.27 -9.27
C VAL A 382 7.69 -16.55 -10.73
N ALA A 383 7.22 -15.54 -11.46
CA ALA A 383 7.16 -15.65 -12.90
C ALA A 383 8.59 -15.88 -13.41
N PRO A 384 8.83 -16.83 -14.34
CA PRO A 384 10.13 -16.93 -14.99
C PRO A 384 10.46 -15.57 -15.64
N PRO A 385 11.73 -15.18 -15.69
CA PRO A 385 12.15 -14.00 -16.41
C PRO A 385 11.73 -14.15 -17.87
N SER A 386 11.07 -13.12 -18.41
CA SER A 386 10.75 -12.98 -19.83
C SER A 386 11.98 -12.67 -20.63
#